data_a4760ca643b1bfb02c0ac7e3c8c0a22d
#
_entry.id   a4760ca643b1bfb02c0ac7e3c8c0a22d
#
_cell.length_a   1.000
_cell.length_b   1.000
_cell.length_c   1.000
_cell.angle_alpha   90.00
_cell.angle_beta   90.00
_cell.angle_gamma   90.00
#
_symmetry.space_group_name_H-M   'P 1'
#
loop_
_entity.id
_entity.type
_entity.pdbx_description
1 polymer ?
#
loop_
_entity_poly.entity_id
_entity_poly.type
_entity_poly.pdbx_seq_one_letter_code
_entity_poly.pdbx_strand_id
1 'polypeptide(L)'
;LYGNLDIKERLEFIDREYLSKYTRTGLHFDIPMQKPVINMDVTAEYPITESDTEEKNSYIAFSAVVADFSEREKILAFDILISALTSTNESPLKKAVLASGIGSDLSAFIYDGVAQPYVFFELRNTEPDKKEDFLNLLTNELKKLVKNGIDKKILNAEINQAEFHLREGKQGRTPVGLLYNFDIMSAWLYGGDPVMYLEYEQAIANIRKGAEGRYFEDLIEKFILDNEHKAVVVMTPSRTIAAKQAQAEADRIEAYRKTLSDAELEALVEKNRRLVAYQQSENTPEEIATLPKLEISDVGDDITEMPCEVKEYNGRTLLYTNAFTKKIAYINYYFDLSALKPEYLPYASLYATLLGEISTAKHSAADLDAEIKTNLGSFETSVKTFTKSDNIDSVTPVFCVRSSIIESNLDDALTLVGEVIDESRLEKNEIAKFIPQIKNDLQTSIIWSGDSYASLRVASYCSVEGAYQERMEGISYYFFIKELCDRFDKDFDEVKTALEAVAEQLTFDNLTIGITGEQSALDKFEKAAPL
;
A
#
# COMPACT_ATOMS: atom_id res chain seq x y z
N LEU A 1 16.23 -20.79 -0.14
CA LEU A 1 15.47 -21.39 -1.24
C LEU A 1 14.09 -21.84 -0.75
N TYR A 2 13.04 -21.48 -1.46
CA TYR A 2 11.67 -21.87 -1.17
C TYR A 2 10.96 -22.31 -2.45
N GLY A 3 10.17 -23.38 -2.39
CA GLY A 3 9.41 -23.92 -3.51
C GLY A 3 9.47 -25.44 -3.57
N ASN A 4 8.92 -26.01 -4.63
CA ASN A 4 8.83 -27.45 -4.88
C ASN A 4 9.92 -28.01 -5.82
N LEU A 5 10.91 -27.20 -6.17
CA LEU A 5 12.05 -27.63 -6.97
C LEU A 5 13.06 -28.39 -6.10
N ASP A 6 13.84 -29.29 -6.72
CA ASP A 6 14.90 -30.03 -6.02
C ASP A 6 15.96 -29.08 -5.47
N ILE A 7 16.04 -28.98 -4.14
CA ILE A 7 16.94 -28.08 -3.43
C ILE A 7 18.39 -28.38 -3.72
N LYS A 8 18.77 -29.67 -3.83
CA LYS A 8 20.14 -30.09 -4.07
C LYS A 8 20.61 -29.65 -5.45
N GLU A 9 19.80 -29.88 -6.47
CA GLU A 9 20.07 -29.44 -7.83
C GLU A 9 20.27 -27.90 -7.91
N ARG A 10 19.45 -27.16 -7.19
CA ARG A 10 19.57 -25.69 -7.14
C ARG A 10 20.79 -25.19 -6.37
N LEU A 11 21.16 -25.86 -5.29
CA LEU A 11 22.40 -25.56 -4.56
C LEU A 11 23.63 -25.88 -5.42
N GLU A 12 23.65 -27.01 -6.13
CA GLU A 12 24.71 -27.37 -7.07
C GLU A 12 24.83 -26.34 -8.21
N PHE A 13 23.69 -25.85 -8.73
CA PHE A 13 23.68 -24.78 -9.72
C PHE A 13 24.27 -23.47 -9.15
N ILE A 14 23.84 -23.05 -7.98
CA ILE A 14 24.33 -21.82 -7.34
C ILE A 14 25.83 -21.91 -7.05
N ASP A 15 26.30 -23.07 -6.57
CA ASP A 15 27.71 -23.27 -6.32
C ASP A 15 28.52 -23.21 -7.61
N ARG A 16 28.12 -23.96 -8.64
CA ARG A 16 28.81 -24.04 -9.92
C ARG A 16 28.86 -22.68 -10.64
N GLU A 17 27.72 -21.96 -10.69
CA GLU A 17 27.62 -20.75 -11.49
C GLU A 17 28.09 -19.48 -10.76
N TYR A 18 28.06 -19.50 -9.44
CA TYR A 18 28.36 -18.30 -8.64
C TYR A 18 29.43 -18.55 -7.57
N LEU A 19 29.14 -19.38 -6.56
CA LEU A 19 29.97 -19.43 -5.35
C LEU A 19 31.36 -19.98 -5.60
N SER A 20 31.52 -20.99 -6.47
CA SER A 20 32.83 -21.58 -6.83
C SER A 20 33.79 -20.57 -7.50
N LYS A 21 33.26 -19.45 -8.04
CA LYS A 21 34.04 -18.39 -8.68
C LYS A 21 34.65 -17.41 -7.68
N TYR A 22 34.29 -17.52 -6.41
CA TYR A 22 34.75 -16.61 -5.34
C TYR A 22 35.47 -17.38 -4.23
N THR A 23 36.43 -16.70 -3.63
CA THR A 23 37.12 -17.22 -2.45
C THR A 23 36.64 -16.49 -1.20
N ARG A 24 36.40 -17.21 -0.13
CA ARG A 24 36.04 -16.58 1.14
C ARG A 24 37.16 -15.66 1.61
N THR A 25 36.89 -14.38 1.68
CA THR A 25 37.89 -13.37 2.02
C THR A 25 38.14 -13.22 3.52
N GLY A 26 37.23 -13.75 4.36
CA GLY A 26 37.25 -13.52 5.82
C GLY A 26 36.89 -12.09 6.23
N LEU A 27 36.48 -11.24 5.27
CA LEU A 27 35.99 -9.90 5.59
C LEU A 27 34.62 -10.01 6.26
N HIS A 28 34.46 -9.31 7.35
CA HIS A 28 33.18 -9.10 8.03
C HIS A 28 32.79 -7.64 7.83
N PHE A 29 31.56 -7.42 7.41
CA PHE A 29 30.99 -6.09 7.29
C PHE A 29 29.92 -5.95 8.37
N ASP A 30 30.37 -5.50 9.54
CA ASP A 30 29.44 -5.17 10.62
C ASP A 30 28.78 -3.82 10.32
N ILE A 31 27.46 -3.78 10.39
CA ILE A 31 26.69 -2.53 10.34
C ILE A 31 26.56 -2.03 11.80
N PRO A 32 27.30 -0.99 12.17
CA PRO A 32 27.26 -0.52 13.57
C PRO A 32 25.90 0.10 13.87
N MET A 33 25.43 -0.11 15.10
CA MET A 33 24.26 0.63 15.61
C MET A 33 24.57 2.12 15.64
N GLN A 34 23.64 2.93 15.16
CA GLN A 34 23.74 4.38 15.24
C GLN A 34 23.66 4.83 16.71
N LYS A 35 24.53 5.74 17.08
CA LYS A 35 24.43 6.40 18.39
C LYS A 35 23.11 7.19 18.46
N PRO A 36 22.49 7.27 19.65
CA PRO A 36 21.27 8.05 19.80
C PRO A 36 21.39 9.46 19.24
N VAL A 37 20.48 9.81 18.36
CA VAL A 37 20.29 11.18 17.87
C VAL A 37 19.34 11.86 18.85
N ILE A 38 19.87 12.78 19.65
CA ILE A 38 19.10 13.37 20.74
C ILE A 38 18.33 14.58 20.25
N ASN A 39 17.00 14.46 20.19
CA ASN A 39 16.07 15.53 19.85
C ASN A 39 16.52 16.36 18.62
N MET A 40 16.87 15.67 17.54
CA MET A 40 17.33 16.33 16.31
C MET A 40 16.17 17.08 15.64
N ASP A 41 16.44 18.32 15.24
CA ASP A 41 15.50 19.18 14.54
C ASP A 41 16.14 19.64 13.22
N VAL A 42 15.49 19.30 12.09
CA VAL A 42 16.00 19.56 10.74
C VAL A 42 14.94 20.24 9.91
N THR A 43 15.31 21.30 9.23
CA THR A 43 14.49 21.89 8.15
C THR A 43 15.22 21.71 6.83
N ALA A 44 14.51 21.20 5.82
CA ALA A 44 15.01 21.00 4.48
C ALA A 44 14.01 21.52 3.45
N GLU A 45 14.50 21.86 2.26
CA GLU A 45 13.67 22.29 1.13
C GLU A 45 13.55 21.16 0.11
N TYR A 46 12.40 21.06 -0.55
CA TYR A 46 12.20 20.18 -1.70
C TYR A 46 11.71 20.97 -2.93
N PRO A 47 12.07 20.54 -4.15
CA PRO A 47 11.71 21.31 -5.34
C PRO A 47 10.23 21.18 -5.70
N ILE A 48 9.62 22.30 -6.07
CA ILE A 48 8.30 22.38 -6.68
C ILE A 48 8.37 23.14 -8.01
N THR A 49 7.35 22.96 -8.86
CA THR A 49 7.22 23.67 -10.14
C THR A 49 6.57 25.04 -9.97
N GLU A 50 6.58 25.87 -11.01
CA GLU A 50 5.90 27.17 -10.99
C GLU A 50 4.36 27.06 -10.87
N SER A 51 3.81 25.93 -11.31
CA SER A 51 2.37 25.66 -11.24
C SER A 51 1.91 25.20 -9.85
N ASP A 52 2.83 24.81 -8.96
CA ASP A 52 2.52 24.33 -7.63
C ASP A 52 2.38 25.51 -6.65
N THR A 53 1.57 25.32 -5.63
CA THR A 53 1.47 26.29 -4.52
C THR A 53 2.54 26.01 -3.46
N GLU A 54 3.07 27.06 -2.84
CA GLU A 54 3.89 26.93 -1.63
C GLU A 54 3.03 26.85 -0.36
N GLU A 55 1.84 27.43 -0.42
CA GLU A 55 0.89 27.46 0.69
C GLU A 55 0.30 26.08 0.96
N LYS A 56 0.30 25.67 2.23
CA LYS A 56 -0.17 24.35 2.69
C LYS A 56 0.46 23.18 1.90
N ASN A 57 1.74 23.29 1.61
CA ASN A 57 2.47 22.28 0.86
C ASN A 57 3.76 21.84 1.57
N SER A 58 3.82 22.02 2.89
CA SER A 58 4.90 21.52 3.73
C SER A 58 4.54 20.18 4.36
N TYR A 59 5.57 19.44 4.77
CA TYR A 59 5.46 18.18 5.51
C TYR A 59 6.21 18.32 6.82
N ILE A 60 5.65 17.78 7.90
CA ILE A 60 6.29 17.75 9.20
C ILE A 60 6.31 16.31 9.69
N ALA A 61 7.49 15.75 9.88
CA ALA A 61 7.68 14.38 10.31
C ALA A 61 8.30 14.30 11.70
N PHE A 62 7.75 13.43 12.53
CA PHE A 62 8.34 12.99 13.79
C PHE A 62 8.74 11.54 13.67
N SER A 63 9.96 11.18 14.12
CA SER A 63 10.42 9.79 14.15
C SER A 63 11.12 9.48 15.47
N ALA A 64 11.00 8.22 15.92
CA ALA A 64 11.66 7.72 17.12
C ALA A 64 12.12 6.28 16.92
N VAL A 65 13.36 5.96 17.27
CA VAL A 65 13.88 4.59 17.25
C VAL A 65 13.25 3.83 18.41
N VAL A 66 12.58 2.71 18.12
CA VAL A 66 11.75 2.00 19.11
C VAL A 66 12.25 0.60 19.47
N ALA A 67 13.11 0.03 18.62
CA ALA A 67 13.61 -1.33 18.79
C ALA A 67 14.99 -1.50 18.16
N ASP A 68 15.62 -2.65 18.38
CA ASP A 68 16.62 -3.20 17.49
C ASP A 68 16.02 -4.40 16.71
N PHE A 69 16.72 -4.83 15.65
CA PHE A 69 16.26 -5.89 14.76
C PHE A 69 15.94 -7.21 15.47
N SER A 70 16.51 -7.48 16.64
CA SER A 70 16.32 -8.74 17.38
C SER A 70 15.02 -8.77 18.20
N GLU A 71 14.36 -7.62 18.35
CA GLU A 71 13.16 -7.48 19.17
C GLU A 71 11.87 -7.67 18.36
N ARG A 72 11.77 -8.79 17.61
CA ARG A 72 10.68 -9.08 16.66
C ARG A 72 9.27 -8.88 17.22
N GLU A 73 9.00 -9.36 18.45
CA GLU A 73 7.69 -9.18 19.11
C GLU A 73 7.35 -7.70 19.30
N LYS A 74 8.32 -6.89 19.74
CA LYS A 74 8.13 -5.46 19.93
C LYS A 74 7.90 -4.74 18.60
N ILE A 75 8.63 -5.12 17.55
CA ILE A 75 8.46 -4.54 16.20
C ILE A 75 7.04 -4.82 15.69
N LEU A 76 6.57 -6.06 15.79
CA LEU A 76 5.21 -6.43 15.42
C LEU A 76 4.15 -5.71 16.28
N ALA A 77 4.41 -5.54 17.58
CA ALA A 77 3.52 -4.77 18.44
C ALA A 77 3.45 -3.30 18.06
N PHE A 78 4.56 -2.69 17.61
CA PHE A 78 4.54 -1.32 17.08
C PHE A 78 3.79 -1.21 15.76
N ASP A 79 3.90 -2.18 14.86
CA ASP A 79 3.13 -2.21 13.62
C ASP A 79 1.63 -2.21 13.91
N ILE A 80 1.18 -3.11 14.78
CA ILE A 80 -0.21 -3.16 15.26
C ILE A 80 -0.63 -1.85 15.95
N LEU A 81 0.21 -1.30 16.82
CA LEU A 81 -0.06 -0.04 17.51
C LEU A 81 -0.24 1.12 16.54
N ILE A 82 0.69 1.30 15.61
CA ILE A 82 0.63 2.39 14.63
C ILE A 82 -0.63 2.26 13.77
N SER A 83 -0.96 1.05 13.33
CA SER A 83 -2.22 0.78 12.62
C SER A 83 -3.44 1.16 13.46
N ALA A 84 -3.50 0.76 14.73
CA ALA A 84 -4.60 1.12 15.62
C ALA A 84 -4.75 2.65 15.81
N LEU A 85 -3.65 3.39 15.72
CA LEU A 85 -3.65 4.84 15.94
C LEU A 85 -3.94 5.66 14.67
N THR A 86 -3.69 5.12 13.45
CA THR A 86 -3.64 5.93 12.23
C THR A 86 -4.23 5.30 10.97
N SER A 87 -4.65 4.02 10.97
CA SER A 87 -5.03 3.29 9.75
C SER A 87 -6.24 3.89 9.02
N THR A 88 -7.20 4.45 9.76
CA THR A 88 -8.41 5.06 9.18
C THR A 88 -8.65 6.49 9.69
N ASN A 89 -9.53 7.22 9.02
CA ASN A 89 -9.90 8.58 9.44
C ASN A 89 -10.55 8.64 10.83
N GLU A 90 -11.04 7.52 11.34
CA GLU A 90 -11.62 7.41 12.68
C GLU A 90 -10.60 6.96 13.74
N SER A 91 -9.40 6.51 13.33
CA SER A 91 -8.32 6.17 14.26
C SER A 91 -7.89 7.39 15.10
N PRO A 92 -7.55 7.21 16.38
CA PRO A 92 -7.44 8.31 17.35
C PRO A 92 -6.55 9.48 16.92
N LEU A 93 -5.34 9.22 16.44
CA LEU A 93 -4.40 10.29 16.05
C LEU A 93 -4.81 10.95 14.74
N LYS A 94 -5.20 10.16 13.73
CA LYS A 94 -5.63 10.68 12.43
C LYS A 94 -6.88 11.55 12.58
N LYS A 95 -7.86 11.09 13.35
CA LYS A 95 -9.07 11.87 13.67
C LYS A 95 -8.75 13.20 14.36
N ALA A 96 -7.82 13.20 15.31
CA ALA A 96 -7.42 14.42 16.01
C ALA A 96 -6.74 15.42 15.07
N VAL A 97 -5.87 14.94 14.16
CA VAL A 97 -5.21 15.78 13.15
C VAL A 97 -6.25 16.38 12.19
N LEU A 98 -7.12 15.57 11.63
CA LEU A 98 -8.17 16.03 10.71
C LEU A 98 -9.11 17.04 11.36
N ALA A 99 -9.50 16.81 12.61
CA ALA A 99 -10.36 17.72 13.36
C ALA A 99 -9.69 19.07 13.71
N SER A 100 -8.36 19.07 13.86
CA SER A 100 -7.60 20.30 14.19
C SER A 100 -7.40 21.22 13.00
N GLY A 101 -7.46 20.69 11.77
CA GLY A 101 -7.22 21.45 10.54
C GLY A 101 -5.78 21.93 10.34
N ILE A 102 -4.80 21.42 11.10
CA ILE A 102 -3.38 21.82 10.97
C ILE A 102 -2.69 21.21 9.74
N GLY A 103 -3.27 20.19 9.14
CA GLY A 103 -2.84 19.53 7.90
C GLY A 103 -3.98 18.78 7.26
N SER A 104 -3.77 18.25 6.07
CA SER A 104 -4.80 17.53 5.31
C SER A 104 -4.85 16.05 5.64
N ASP A 105 -3.77 15.47 6.15
CA ASP A 105 -3.65 14.04 6.47
C ASP A 105 -2.54 13.76 7.48
N LEU A 106 -2.62 12.59 8.11
CA LEU A 106 -1.56 12.00 8.95
C LEU A 106 -1.24 10.61 8.41
N SER A 107 0.01 10.40 8.00
CA SER A 107 0.55 9.10 7.66
C SER A 107 1.47 8.62 8.77
N ALA A 108 1.44 7.32 9.10
CA ALA A 108 2.37 6.75 10.07
C ALA A 108 2.66 5.28 9.75
N PHE A 109 3.86 4.84 10.07
CA PHE A 109 4.29 3.45 9.92
C PHE A 109 5.51 3.16 10.80
N ILE A 110 5.83 1.90 10.97
CA ILE A 110 7.12 1.45 11.49
C ILE A 110 8.04 1.14 10.31
N TYR A 111 9.25 1.66 10.33
CA TYR A 111 10.30 1.30 9.38
C TYR A 111 11.09 0.15 10.00
N ASP A 112 10.76 -1.06 9.61
CA ASP A 112 11.42 -2.31 10.00
C ASP A 112 12.44 -2.76 8.94
N GLY A 113 13.03 -3.94 9.07
CA GLY A 113 14.05 -4.42 8.12
C GLY A 113 15.39 -3.69 8.18
N VAL A 114 15.57 -2.79 9.15
CA VAL A 114 16.81 -2.06 9.47
C VAL A 114 17.35 -2.47 10.82
N ALA A 115 18.66 -2.20 11.09
CA ALA A 115 19.28 -2.57 12.37
C ALA A 115 18.57 -1.96 13.58
N GLN A 116 18.00 -0.78 13.42
CA GLN A 116 17.28 -0.03 14.47
C GLN A 116 15.93 0.45 13.94
N PRO A 117 14.88 -0.38 14.03
CA PRO A 117 13.53 0.00 13.65
C PRO A 117 13.04 1.26 14.34
N TYR A 118 12.34 2.10 13.58
CA TYR A 118 11.81 3.37 14.09
C TYR A 118 10.37 3.60 13.61
N VAL A 119 9.59 4.28 14.43
CA VAL A 119 8.27 4.77 14.06
C VAL A 119 8.38 6.14 13.40
N PHE A 120 7.47 6.41 12.48
CA PHE A 120 7.42 7.62 11.67
C PHE A 120 5.99 8.14 11.62
N PHE A 121 5.79 9.42 11.95
CA PHE A 121 4.51 10.12 11.85
C PHE A 121 4.71 11.35 10.98
N GLU A 122 3.96 11.48 9.91
CA GLU A 122 4.06 12.56 8.94
C GLU A 122 2.74 13.32 8.81
N LEU A 123 2.77 14.59 9.18
CA LEU A 123 1.70 15.54 8.89
C LEU A 123 1.88 16.06 7.47
N ARG A 124 0.86 15.92 6.64
CA ARG A 124 0.88 16.27 5.21
C ARG A 124 0.11 17.54 4.92
N ASN A 125 0.60 18.28 3.92
CA ASN A 125 -0.04 19.50 3.39
C ASN A 125 -0.37 20.51 4.49
N THR A 126 0.67 20.94 5.17
CA THR A 126 0.63 21.87 6.31
C THR A 126 1.50 23.11 6.04
N GLU A 127 1.51 24.04 6.97
CA GLU A 127 2.44 25.17 6.99
C GLU A 127 3.65 24.87 7.89
N PRO A 128 4.86 25.40 7.59
CA PRO A 128 6.07 25.11 8.39
C PRO A 128 5.97 25.59 9.85
N ASP A 129 5.21 26.64 10.11
CA ASP A 129 4.96 27.19 11.44
C ASP A 129 4.07 26.31 12.32
N LYS A 130 3.42 25.29 11.75
CA LYS A 130 2.59 24.31 12.45
C LYS A 130 3.38 23.20 13.15
N LYS A 131 4.71 23.24 13.12
CA LYS A 131 5.55 22.21 13.75
C LYS A 131 5.21 22.03 15.24
N GLU A 132 5.21 23.09 16.02
CA GLU A 132 4.92 23.01 17.44
C GLU A 132 3.46 22.60 17.72
N ASP A 133 2.51 23.08 16.91
CA ASP A 133 1.10 22.68 17.00
C ASP A 133 0.95 21.15 16.79
N PHE A 134 1.64 20.60 15.79
CA PHE A 134 1.64 19.17 15.50
C PHE A 134 2.29 18.34 16.62
N LEU A 135 3.48 18.72 17.08
CA LEU A 135 4.17 18.00 18.14
C LEU A 135 3.37 18.02 19.46
N ASN A 136 2.75 19.16 19.78
CA ASN A 136 1.88 19.27 20.94
C ASN A 136 0.61 18.42 20.80
N LEU A 137 -0.03 18.41 19.62
CA LEU A 137 -1.18 17.58 19.35
C LEU A 137 -0.80 16.09 19.50
N LEU A 138 0.24 15.64 18.81
CA LEU A 138 0.73 14.26 18.87
C LEU A 138 1.02 13.84 20.32
N THR A 139 1.79 14.65 21.04
CA THR A 139 2.15 14.38 22.44
C THR A 139 0.94 14.32 23.36
N ASN A 140 0.00 15.24 23.21
CA ASN A 140 -1.18 15.30 24.05
C ASN A 140 -2.14 14.14 23.80
N GLU A 141 -2.36 13.77 22.54
CA GLU A 141 -3.20 12.61 22.21
C GLU A 141 -2.56 11.32 22.69
N LEU A 142 -1.26 11.11 22.49
CA LEU A 142 -0.54 9.95 23.02
C LEU A 142 -0.63 9.89 24.55
N LYS A 143 -0.45 11.02 25.27
CA LYS A 143 -0.64 11.06 26.73
C LYS A 143 -2.07 10.75 27.18
N LYS A 144 -3.09 11.16 26.40
CA LYS A 144 -4.48 10.80 26.68
C LYS A 144 -4.69 9.29 26.56
N LEU A 145 -4.13 8.65 25.52
CA LEU A 145 -4.19 7.21 25.32
C LEU A 145 -3.47 6.45 26.44
N VAL A 146 -2.28 6.89 26.84
CA VAL A 146 -1.56 6.30 27.98
C VAL A 146 -2.37 6.39 29.27
N LYS A 147 -3.04 7.52 29.52
CA LYS A 147 -3.84 7.75 30.72
C LYS A 147 -5.17 6.99 30.72
N ASN A 148 -5.90 6.99 29.61
CA ASN A 148 -7.28 6.52 29.53
C ASN A 148 -7.38 5.08 29.02
N GLY A 149 -6.30 4.53 28.44
CA GLY A 149 -6.26 3.28 27.70
C GLY A 149 -6.61 3.45 26.23
N ILE A 150 -6.13 2.53 25.40
CA ILE A 150 -6.52 2.38 24.00
C ILE A 150 -7.77 1.51 23.94
N ASP A 151 -8.70 1.80 23.05
CA ASP A 151 -9.89 0.99 22.84
C ASP A 151 -9.49 -0.46 22.46
N LYS A 152 -9.86 -1.40 23.31
CA LYS A 152 -9.53 -2.82 23.14
C LYS A 152 -10.19 -3.44 21.92
N LYS A 153 -11.34 -2.91 21.47
CA LYS A 153 -11.99 -3.36 20.24
C LYS A 153 -11.09 -3.04 19.03
N ILE A 154 -10.56 -1.83 18.95
CA ILE A 154 -9.63 -1.41 17.89
C ILE A 154 -8.34 -2.23 17.94
N LEU A 155 -7.72 -2.38 19.12
CA LEU A 155 -6.51 -3.20 19.27
C LEU A 155 -6.71 -4.64 18.84
N ASN A 156 -7.81 -5.28 19.25
CA ASN A 156 -8.10 -6.67 18.89
C ASN A 156 -8.36 -6.82 17.38
N ALA A 157 -9.02 -5.85 16.78
CA ALA A 157 -9.24 -5.82 15.33
C ALA A 157 -7.90 -5.77 14.57
N GLU A 158 -6.97 -4.88 14.95
CA GLU A 158 -5.65 -4.79 14.32
C GLU A 158 -4.77 -6.02 14.59
N ILE A 159 -4.85 -6.63 15.78
CA ILE A 159 -4.17 -7.91 16.08
C ILE A 159 -4.71 -9.02 15.16
N ASN A 160 -6.02 -9.09 14.93
CA ASN A 160 -6.63 -10.06 14.03
C ASN A 160 -6.16 -9.85 12.58
N GLN A 161 -6.10 -8.60 12.12
CA GLN A 161 -5.59 -8.26 10.79
C GLN A 161 -4.12 -8.67 10.62
N ALA A 162 -3.26 -8.32 11.58
CA ALA A 162 -1.86 -8.70 11.55
C ALA A 162 -1.69 -10.23 11.51
N GLU A 163 -2.43 -10.97 12.34
CA GLU A 163 -2.42 -12.43 12.34
C GLU A 163 -2.91 -13.00 11.01
N PHE A 164 -3.97 -12.44 10.44
CA PHE A 164 -4.49 -12.87 9.13
C PHE A 164 -3.44 -12.71 8.03
N HIS A 165 -2.83 -11.53 7.91
CA HIS A 165 -1.82 -11.26 6.90
C HIS A 165 -0.58 -12.17 7.02
N LEU A 166 -0.13 -12.41 8.25
CA LEU A 166 0.98 -13.34 8.51
C LEU A 166 0.64 -14.79 8.12
N ARG A 167 -0.61 -15.23 8.36
CA ARG A 167 -1.08 -16.57 7.95
C ARG A 167 -1.26 -16.69 6.45
N GLU A 168 -1.85 -15.71 5.80
CA GLU A 168 -2.04 -15.69 4.36
C GLU A 168 -0.67 -15.74 3.65
N GLY A 169 0.30 -14.97 4.15
CA GLY A 169 1.67 -14.93 3.62
C GLY A 169 1.69 -14.44 2.18
N LYS A 170 0.81 -13.49 1.83
CA LYS A 170 0.64 -12.98 0.48
C LYS A 170 0.77 -11.46 0.47
N GLN A 171 1.51 -10.93 -0.49
CA GLN A 171 1.61 -9.50 -0.73
C GLN A 171 1.51 -9.22 -2.23
N GLY A 172 0.31 -8.91 -2.67
CA GLY A 172 0.02 -8.65 -4.08
C GLY A 172 0.43 -9.81 -4.99
N ARG A 173 1.26 -9.53 -6.00
CA ARG A 173 1.79 -10.51 -6.96
C ARG A 173 3.21 -10.99 -6.63
N THR A 174 3.77 -10.60 -5.50
CA THR A 174 5.13 -10.98 -5.10
C THR A 174 5.17 -12.48 -4.78
N PRO A 175 6.11 -13.25 -5.37
CA PRO A 175 6.27 -14.66 -5.04
C PRO A 175 6.54 -14.85 -3.54
N VAL A 176 5.85 -15.77 -2.89
CA VAL A 176 5.94 -16.02 -1.44
C VAL A 176 7.38 -16.30 -1.00
N GLY A 177 8.16 -17.04 -1.80
CA GLY A 177 9.57 -17.32 -1.50
C GLY A 177 10.43 -16.04 -1.46
N LEU A 178 10.09 -15.02 -2.22
CA LEU A 178 10.76 -13.73 -2.18
C LEU A 178 10.39 -12.94 -0.91
N LEU A 179 9.11 -12.98 -0.50
CA LEU A 179 8.67 -12.38 0.76
C LEU A 179 9.41 -13.00 1.95
N TYR A 180 9.44 -14.33 2.04
CA TYR A 180 10.20 -15.02 3.09
C TYR A 180 11.70 -14.68 3.05
N ASN A 181 12.26 -14.42 1.87
CA ASN A 181 13.64 -13.99 1.78
C ASN A 181 13.86 -12.59 2.35
N PHE A 182 12.93 -11.65 2.13
CA PHE A 182 12.99 -10.32 2.77
C PHE A 182 12.87 -10.43 4.29
N ASP A 183 11.95 -11.24 4.79
CA ASP A 183 11.79 -11.47 6.23
C ASP A 183 13.07 -12.06 6.84
N ILE A 184 13.67 -13.05 6.21
CA ILE A 184 14.96 -13.63 6.61
C ILE A 184 16.06 -12.56 6.67
N MET A 185 16.14 -11.71 5.65
CA MET A 185 17.17 -10.67 5.56
C MET A 185 17.03 -9.62 6.65
N SER A 186 15.83 -9.36 7.16
CA SER A 186 15.57 -8.39 8.23
C SER A 186 16.29 -8.70 9.56
N ALA A 187 16.65 -9.97 9.78
CA ALA A 187 17.49 -10.37 10.92
C ALA A 187 18.89 -10.79 10.49
N TRP A 188 18.99 -11.59 9.44
CA TRP A 188 20.24 -12.26 9.05
C TRP A 188 21.35 -11.29 8.61
N LEU A 189 21.02 -10.18 7.97
CA LEU A 189 21.97 -9.12 7.61
C LEU A 189 22.70 -8.53 8.80
N TYR A 190 22.09 -8.58 9.97
CA TYR A 190 22.62 -8.04 11.22
C TYR A 190 23.16 -9.12 12.18
N GLY A 191 23.33 -10.36 11.67
CA GLY A 191 23.84 -11.49 12.46
C GLY A 191 22.81 -12.19 13.35
N GLY A 192 21.52 -11.91 13.15
CA GLY A 192 20.42 -12.58 13.85
C GLY A 192 20.07 -13.94 13.26
N ASP A 193 19.13 -14.63 13.91
CA ASP A 193 18.60 -15.91 13.43
C ASP A 193 17.78 -15.69 12.14
N PRO A 194 18.12 -16.39 11.03
CA PRO A 194 17.42 -16.21 9.75
C PRO A 194 15.94 -16.59 9.79
N VAL A 195 15.49 -17.43 10.74
CA VAL A 195 14.07 -17.82 10.83
C VAL A 195 13.23 -16.95 11.78
N MET A 196 13.86 -16.07 12.54
CA MET A 196 13.23 -15.25 13.56
C MET A 196 11.98 -14.50 13.07
N TYR A 197 12.02 -13.95 11.85
CA TYR A 197 10.91 -13.18 11.29
C TYR A 197 9.84 -14.04 10.62
N LEU A 198 10.11 -15.33 10.39
CA LEU A 198 9.13 -16.28 9.88
C LEU A 198 8.25 -16.89 10.99
N GLU A 199 8.71 -16.83 12.24
CA GLU A 199 7.97 -17.30 13.41
C GLU A 199 7.19 -16.15 14.03
N TYR A 200 5.86 -16.24 14.06
CA TYR A 200 4.99 -15.16 14.54
C TYR A 200 3.95 -15.60 15.57
N GLU A 201 3.64 -16.88 15.64
CA GLU A 201 2.51 -17.39 16.45
C GLU A 201 2.68 -17.04 17.94
N GLN A 202 3.89 -17.24 18.48
CA GLN A 202 4.14 -16.93 19.89
C GLN A 202 4.12 -15.42 20.15
N ALA A 203 4.66 -14.61 19.20
CA ALA A 203 4.65 -13.15 19.29
C ALA A 203 3.20 -12.63 19.31
N ILE A 204 2.35 -13.09 18.39
CA ILE A 204 0.91 -12.72 18.35
C ILE A 204 0.21 -13.14 19.65
N ALA A 205 0.46 -14.35 20.16
CA ALA A 205 -0.15 -14.81 21.40
C ALA A 205 0.25 -13.92 22.61
N ASN A 206 1.52 -13.53 22.68
CA ASN A 206 2.03 -12.64 23.73
C ASN A 206 1.44 -11.23 23.61
N ILE A 207 1.39 -10.67 22.39
CA ILE A 207 0.80 -9.36 22.10
C ILE A 207 -0.69 -9.35 22.47
N ARG A 208 -1.45 -10.37 22.08
CA ARG A 208 -2.87 -10.51 22.42
C ARG A 208 -3.09 -10.57 23.93
N LYS A 209 -2.27 -11.31 24.66
CA LYS A 209 -2.28 -11.32 26.12
C LYS A 209 -1.90 -9.95 26.71
N GLY A 210 -0.92 -9.28 26.14
CA GLY A 210 -0.48 -7.94 26.54
C GLY A 210 -1.58 -6.89 26.36
N ALA A 211 -2.38 -7.00 25.30
CA ALA A 211 -3.52 -6.11 25.02
C ALA A 211 -4.61 -6.13 26.09
N GLU A 212 -4.72 -7.20 26.89
CA GLU A 212 -5.62 -7.24 28.06
C GLU A 212 -5.16 -6.29 29.18
N GLY A 213 -3.86 -5.98 29.24
CA GLY A 213 -3.24 -5.09 30.22
C GLY A 213 -2.96 -3.69 29.67
N ARG A 214 -1.75 -3.19 29.96
CA ARG A 214 -1.24 -1.86 29.56
C ARG A 214 -0.06 -1.95 28.60
N TYR A 215 0.14 -3.04 27.93
CA TYR A 215 1.32 -3.29 27.11
C TYR A 215 1.52 -2.22 26.03
N PHE A 216 0.48 -1.84 25.34
CA PHE A 216 0.54 -0.85 24.27
C PHE A 216 0.72 0.58 24.81
N GLU A 217 0.08 0.92 25.92
CA GLU A 217 0.28 2.20 26.59
C GLU A 217 1.72 2.34 27.10
N ASP A 218 2.31 1.27 27.64
CA ASP A 218 3.70 1.24 28.08
C ASP A 218 4.69 1.38 26.92
N LEU A 219 4.37 0.84 25.72
CA LEU A 219 5.14 1.08 24.51
C LEU A 219 5.13 2.56 24.10
N ILE A 220 3.96 3.20 24.11
CA ILE A 220 3.83 4.64 23.81
C ILE A 220 4.66 5.45 24.80
N GLU A 221 4.45 5.23 26.09
CA GLU A 221 5.10 6.00 27.16
C GLU A 221 6.62 5.89 27.05
N LYS A 222 7.16 4.67 27.04
CA LYS A 222 8.59 4.41 27.12
C LYS A 222 9.34 4.70 25.82
N PHE A 223 8.78 4.34 24.66
CA PHE A 223 9.53 4.33 23.40
C PHE A 223 9.15 5.48 22.46
N ILE A 224 8.08 6.23 22.72
CA ILE A 224 7.70 7.40 21.93
C ILE A 224 7.81 8.68 22.78
N LEU A 225 7.12 8.73 23.93
CA LEU A 225 7.06 9.94 24.75
C LEU A 225 8.38 10.23 25.48
N ASP A 226 8.89 9.23 26.20
CA ASP A 226 10.11 9.37 27.04
C ASP A 226 11.40 9.08 26.27
N ASN A 227 11.30 8.75 24.99
CA ASN A 227 12.44 8.45 24.14
C ASN A 227 13.18 9.73 23.74
N GLU A 228 14.51 9.75 23.94
CA GLU A 228 15.38 10.84 23.50
C GLU A 228 15.97 10.60 22.10
N HIS A 229 15.99 9.33 21.61
CA HIS A 229 16.47 8.96 20.28
C HIS A 229 15.38 9.25 19.24
N LYS A 230 15.15 10.52 18.97
CA LYS A 230 14.10 11.02 18.09
C LYS A 230 14.55 12.20 17.26
N ALA A 231 13.86 12.40 16.14
CA ALA A 231 14.10 13.51 15.23
C ALA A 231 12.77 14.10 14.73
N VAL A 232 12.82 15.40 14.46
CA VAL A 232 11.75 16.12 13.76
C VAL A 232 12.32 16.70 12.48
N VAL A 233 11.61 16.53 11.37
CA VAL A 233 12.00 17.06 10.07
C VAL A 233 10.86 17.90 9.52
N VAL A 234 11.18 19.12 9.11
CA VAL A 234 10.25 19.99 8.37
C VAL A 234 10.72 20.08 6.93
N MET A 235 9.88 19.65 5.99
CA MET A 235 10.14 19.76 4.56
C MET A 235 9.30 20.89 4.00
N THR A 236 9.96 21.90 3.40
CA THR A 236 9.30 23.08 2.82
C THR A 236 9.42 23.11 1.32
N PRO A 237 8.36 23.49 0.59
CA PRO A 237 8.42 23.61 -0.87
C PRO A 237 9.32 24.78 -1.28
N SER A 238 10.07 24.62 -2.37
CA SER A 238 10.97 25.68 -2.88
C SER A 238 11.07 25.64 -4.39
N ARG A 239 10.77 26.75 -5.05
CA ARG A 239 10.98 26.91 -6.51
C ARG A 239 12.43 27.12 -6.88
N THR A 240 13.31 27.39 -5.92
CA THR A 240 14.70 27.75 -6.18
C THR A 240 15.70 26.66 -5.81
N ILE A 241 15.31 25.68 -4.99
CA ILE A 241 16.25 24.67 -4.47
C ILE A 241 16.89 23.82 -5.56
N ALA A 242 16.13 23.44 -6.60
CA ALA A 242 16.67 22.67 -7.73
C ALA A 242 17.79 23.44 -8.45
N ALA A 243 17.61 24.75 -8.70
CA ALA A 243 18.62 25.58 -9.30
C ALA A 243 19.85 25.79 -8.39
N LYS A 244 19.62 25.97 -7.07
CA LYS A 244 20.71 26.04 -6.08
C LYS A 244 21.53 24.75 -6.01
N GLN A 245 20.86 23.59 -6.03
CA GLN A 245 21.51 22.27 -6.02
C GLN A 245 22.31 22.05 -7.33
N ALA A 246 21.73 22.38 -8.47
CA ALA A 246 22.43 22.30 -9.76
C ALA A 246 23.66 23.21 -9.79
N GLN A 247 23.57 24.44 -9.27
CA GLN A 247 24.71 25.34 -9.20
C GLN A 247 25.79 24.81 -8.23
N ALA A 248 25.40 24.36 -7.06
CA ALA A 248 26.33 23.79 -6.09
C ALA A 248 27.06 22.54 -6.64
N GLU A 249 26.36 21.70 -7.40
CA GLU A 249 26.96 20.55 -8.08
C GLU A 249 27.92 21.01 -9.19
N ALA A 250 27.55 22.00 -9.99
CA ALA A 250 28.43 22.59 -11.01
C ALA A 250 29.70 23.18 -10.39
N ASP A 251 29.58 23.92 -9.27
CA ASP A 251 30.71 24.49 -8.54
C ASP A 251 31.62 23.40 -7.95
N ARG A 252 31.02 22.32 -7.42
CA ARG A 252 31.75 21.15 -6.90
C ARG A 252 32.55 20.45 -8.01
N ILE A 253 31.92 20.24 -9.17
CA ILE A 253 32.56 19.63 -10.34
C ILE A 253 33.69 20.52 -10.85
N GLU A 254 33.47 21.82 -10.96
CA GLU A 254 34.50 22.75 -11.40
C GLU A 254 35.67 22.86 -10.40
N ALA A 255 35.39 22.83 -9.08
CA ALA A 255 36.43 22.77 -8.06
C ALA A 255 37.25 21.48 -8.19
N TYR A 256 36.59 20.33 -8.38
CA TYR A 256 37.29 19.05 -8.60
C TYR A 256 38.12 19.07 -9.88
N ARG A 257 37.57 19.60 -10.99
CA ARG A 257 38.26 19.74 -12.25
C ARG A 257 39.57 20.51 -12.10
N LYS A 258 39.60 21.58 -11.31
CA LYS A 258 40.81 22.38 -11.05
C LYS A 258 41.89 21.64 -10.25
N THR A 259 41.56 20.53 -9.58
CA THR A 259 42.52 19.67 -8.87
C THR A 259 43.23 18.68 -9.79
N LEU A 260 42.67 18.45 -10.98
CA LEU A 260 43.19 17.48 -11.94
C LEU A 260 44.27 18.10 -12.82
N SER A 261 45.31 17.33 -13.08
CA SER A 261 46.28 17.64 -14.14
C SER A 261 45.65 17.40 -15.52
N ASP A 262 46.25 18.00 -16.56
CA ASP A 262 45.80 17.78 -17.94
C ASP A 262 45.79 16.28 -18.31
N ALA A 263 46.78 15.53 -17.88
CA ALA A 263 46.86 14.09 -18.13
C ALA A 263 45.74 13.30 -17.44
N GLU A 264 45.36 13.67 -16.22
CA GLU A 264 44.21 13.04 -15.49
C GLU A 264 42.89 13.40 -16.15
N LEU A 265 42.76 14.65 -16.62
CA LEU A 265 41.56 15.08 -17.35
C LEU A 265 41.42 14.33 -18.67
N GLU A 266 42.52 14.20 -19.45
CA GLU A 266 42.52 13.41 -20.70
C GLU A 266 42.18 11.94 -20.41
N ALA A 267 42.70 11.35 -19.32
CA ALA A 267 42.37 9.99 -18.93
C ALA A 267 40.88 9.80 -18.58
N LEU A 268 40.27 10.79 -17.93
CA LEU A 268 38.83 10.80 -17.65
C LEU A 268 37.99 10.90 -18.93
N VAL A 269 38.37 11.80 -19.83
CA VAL A 269 37.73 11.96 -21.14
C VAL A 269 37.80 10.67 -21.94
N GLU A 270 38.97 10.02 -21.99
CA GLU A 270 39.13 8.76 -22.68
C GLU A 270 38.36 7.59 -22.02
N LYS A 271 38.31 7.56 -20.69
CA LYS A 271 37.48 6.60 -19.96
C LYS A 271 35.99 6.77 -20.28
N ASN A 272 35.50 8.01 -20.31
CA ASN A 272 34.12 8.31 -20.67
C ASN A 272 33.84 7.97 -22.13
N ARG A 273 34.76 8.29 -23.06
CA ARG A 273 34.64 7.92 -24.48
C ARG A 273 34.50 6.40 -24.65
N ARG A 274 35.33 5.62 -23.94
CA ARG A 274 35.25 4.15 -23.95
C ARG A 274 33.95 3.65 -23.36
N LEU A 275 33.46 4.26 -22.28
CA LEU A 275 32.17 3.91 -21.70
C LEU A 275 31.02 4.16 -22.66
N VAL A 276 30.99 5.34 -23.30
CA VAL A 276 29.97 5.68 -24.31
C VAL A 276 30.04 4.74 -25.52
N ALA A 277 31.27 4.46 -26.01
CA ALA A 277 31.45 3.51 -27.10
C ALA A 277 30.96 2.10 -26.73
N TYR A 278 31.23 1.65 -25.52
CA TYR A 278 30.73 0.37 -25.00
C TYR A 278 29.20 0.34 -24.90
N GLN A 279 28.59 1.41 -24.37
CA GLN A 279 27.13 1.49 -24.25
C GLN A 279 26.42 1.55 -25.61
N GLN A 280 27.08 2.07 -26.61
CA GLN A 280 26.56 2.19 -27.99
C GLN A 280 26.97 1.02 -28.88
N SER A 281 27.88 0.16 -28.44
CA SER A 281 28.31 -1.00 -29.21
C SER A 281 27.17 -2.02 -29.34
N GLU A 282 26.99 -2.52 -30.56
CA GLU A 282 26.16 -3.71 -30.77
C GLU A 282 26.90 -4.96 -30.30
N ASN A 283 26.17 -5.87 -29.68
CA ASN A 283 26.74 -7.17 -29.30
C ASN A 283 27.11 -7.95 -30.58
N THR A 284 28.24 -8.64 -30.56
CA THR A 284 28.62 -9.53 -31.64
C THR A 284 27.68 -10.73 -31.76
N PRO A 285 27.61 -11.37 -32.95
CA PRO A 285 26.82 -12.61 -33.08
C PRO A 285 27.23 -13.69 -32.09
N GLU A 286 28.51 -13.78 -31.72
CA GLU A 286 29.04 -14.72 -30.74
C GLU A 286 28.56 -14.41 -29.32
N GLU A 287 28.51 -13.13 -28.93
CA GLU A 287 27.97 -12.67 -27.64
C GLU A 287 26.46 -12.92 -27.57
N ILE A 288 25.72 -12.61 -28.65
CA ILE A 288 24.28 -12.90 -28.74
C ILE A 288 24.00 -14.40 -28.65
N ALA A 289 24.89 -15.24 -29.25
CA ALA A 289 24.76 -16.69 -29.21
C ALA A 289 24.95 -17.30 -27.80
N THR A 290 25.53 -16.55 -26.85
CA THR A 290 25.65 -17.00 -25.44
C THR A 290 24.33 -16.87 -24.68
N LEU A 291 23.38 -16.08 -25.17
CA LEU A 291 22.06 -15.94 -24.55
C LEU A 291 21.24 -17.21 -24.85
N PRO A 292 20.57 -17.79 -23.83
CA PRO A 292 19.64 -18.87 -24.08
C PRO A 292 18.54 -18.38 -24.99
N LYS A 293 18.32 -19.07 -26.09
CA LYS A 293 17.22 -18.80 -27.03
C LYS A 293 16.08 -19.77 -26.73
N LEU A 294 14.88 -19.23 -26.71
CA LEU A 294 13.68 -20.07 -26.70
C LEU A 294 13.44 -20.61 -28.12
N GLU A 295 13.33 -21.90 -28.22
CA GLU A 295 12.84 -22.60 -29.41
C GLU A 295 11.33 -22.79 -29.32
N ILE A 296 10.65 -23.01 -30.44
CA ILE A 296 9.19 -23.27 -30.42
C ILE A 296 8.87 -24.48 -29.55
N SER A 297 9.77 -25.46 -29.49
CA SER A 297 9.65 -26.65 -28.64
C SER A 297 9.69 -26.36 -27.13
N ASP A 298 10.22 -25.18 -26.71
CA ASP A 298 10.24 -24.76 -25.31
C ASP A 298 8.92 -24.12 -24.88
N VAL A 299 8.07 -23.79 -25.85
CA VAL A 299 6.68 -23.36 -25.60
C VAL A 299 5.88 -24.63 -25.39
N GLY A 300 5.51 -24.92 -24.14
CA GLY A 300 4.68 -26.07 -23.83
C GLY A 300 3.33 -26.02 -24.53
N ASP A 301 2.86 -27.15 -25.01
CA ASP A 301 1.52 -27.29 -25.59
C ASP A 301 0.42 -27.34 -24.52
N ASP A 302 0.80 -27.44 -23.25
CA ASP A 302 -0.12 -27.51 -22.13
C ASP A 302 -0.71 -26.13 -21.79
N ILE A 303 -1.96 -25.93 -22.10
CA ILE A 303 -2.73 -24.80 -21.60
C ILE A 303 -3.10 -25.12 -20.15
N THR A 304 -2.52 -24.38 -19.22
CA THR A 304 -2.97 -24.44 -17.83
C THR A 304 -4.36 -23.84 -17.75
N GLU A 305 -5.38 -24.68 -17.82
CA GLU A 305 -6.74 -24.25 -17.58
C GLU A 305 -6.89 -23.84 -16.09
N MET A 306 -7.38 -22.64 -15.85
CA MET A 306 -7.83 -22.27 -14.51
C MET A 306 -9.11 -23.03 -14.22
N PRO A 307 -9.14 -23.94 -13.22
CA PRO A 307 -10.32 -24.75 -12.93
C PRO A 307 -11.42 -23.88 -12.36
N CYS A 308 -12.23 -23.28 -13.22
CA CYS A 308 -13.36 -22.47 -12.85
C CYS A 308 -14.66 -23.17 -13.27
N GLU A 309 -15.48 -23.56 -12.30
CA GLU A 309 -16.80 -24.08 -12.53
C GLU A 309 -17.80 -22.93 -12.62
N VAL A 310 -18.57 -22.88 -13.69
CA VAL A 310 -19.68 -21.93 -13.82
C VAL A 310 -20.95 -22.60 -13.29
N LYS A 311 -21.50 -22.04 -12.22
CA LYS A 311 -22.72 -22.51 -11.55
C LYS A 311 -23.81 -21.45 -11.63
N GLU A 312 -25.02 -21.84 -11.31
CA GLU A 312 -26.15 -20.93 -11.08
C GLU A 312 -26.44 -20.86 -9.57
N TYR A 313 -26.55 -19.65 -9.05
CA TYR A 313 -26.95 -19.40 -7.67
C TYR A 313 -28.07 -18.34 -7.65
N ASN A 314 -29.28 -18.75 -7.25
CA ASN A 314 -30.46 -17.88 -7.20
C ASN A 314 -30.73 -17.13 -8.53
N GLY A 315 -30.49 -17.78 -9.69
CA GLY A 315 -30.65 -17.17 -11.02
C GLY A 315 -29.49 -16.28 -11.45
N ARG A 316 -28.35 -16.30 -10.75
CA ARG A 316 -27.14 -15.52 -11.07
C ARG A 316 -25.95 -16.43 -11.36
N THR A 317 -24.99 -15.89 -12.07
CA THR A 317 -23.74 -16.61 -12.36
C THR A 317 -22.86 -16.67 -11.12
N LEU A 318 -22.48 -17.89 -10.72
CA LEU A 318 -21.49 -18.17 -9.70
C LEU A 318 -20.28 -18.84 -10.35
N LEU A 319 -19.14 -18.19 -10.23
CA LEU A 319 -17.85 -18.68 -10.69
C LEU A 319 -17.12 -19.32 -9.49
N TYR A 320 -16.94 -20.63 -9.50
CA TYR A 320 -16.28 -21.33 -8.40
C TYR A 320 -14.95 -21.93 -8.83
N THR A 321 -13.91 -21.62 -8.07
CA THR A 321 -12.58 -22.21 -8.20
C THR A 321 -12.23 -22.99 -6.93
N ASN A 322 -12.17 -24.32 -7.03
CA ASN A 322 -11.74 -25.17 -5.94
C ASN A 322 -10.22 -25.13 -5.81
N ALA A 323 -9.71 -24.58 -4.71
CA ALA A 323 -8.29 -24.46 -4.43
C ALA A 323 -8.00 -24.66 -2.94
N PHE A 324 -6.80 -25.17 -2.63
CA PHE A 324 -6.31 -25.19 -1.26
C PHE A 324 -5.94 -23.78 -0.81
N THR A 325 -6.71 -23.22 0.10
CA THR A 325 -6.59 -21.83 0.56
C THR A 325 -6.39 -21.71 2.08
N LYS A 326 -5.97 -22.78 2.75
CA LYS A 326 -5.75 -22.80 4.20
C LYS A 326 -7.00 -22.34 4.99
N LYS A 327 -8.19 -22.73 4.53
CA LYS A 327 -9.49 -22.33 5.12
C LYS A 327 -9.80 -20.83 5.00
N ILE A 328 -9.30 -20.18 3.98
CA ILE A 328 -9.69 -18.82 3.60
C ILE A 328 -10.60 -18.92 2.38
N ALA A 329 -11.78 -18.29 2.42
CA ALA A 329 -12.65 -18.08 1.29
C ALA A 329 -12.37 -16.69 0.68
N TYR A 330 -12.07 -16.63 -0.60
CA TYR A 330 -11.97 -15.39 -1.37
C TYR A 330 -13.28 -15.21 -2.13
N ILE A 331 -14.05 -14.18 -1.77
CA ILE A 331 -15.34 -13.90 -2.37
C ILE A 331 -15.29 -12.56 -3.09
N ASN A 332 -15.67 -12.57 -4.36
CA ASN A 332 -15.71 -11.39 -5.21
C ASN A 332 -17.13 -11.18 -5.72
N TYR A 333 -17.62 -9.97 -5.61
CA TYR A 333 -18.88 -9.52 -6.19
C TYR A 333 -18.56 -8.59 -7.35
N TYR A 334 -19.11 -8.88 -8.51
CA TYR A 334 -18.91 -8.14 -9.76
C TYR A 334 -20.26 -7.58 -10.22
N PHE A 335 -20.47 -6.28 -10.02
CA PHE A 335 -21.68 -5.58 -10.43
C PHE A 335 -21.46 -4.90 -11.78
N ASP A 336 -22.27 -5.26 -12.78
CA ASP A 336 -22.21 -4.67 -14.12
C ASP A 336 -22.70 -3.22 -14.10
N LEU A 337 -21.83 -2.29 -14.51
CA LEU A 337 -22.12 -0.86 -14.60
C LEU A 337 -22.49 -0.39 -16.00
N SER A 338 -22.79 -1.29 -16.94
CA SER A 338 -23.11 -0.92 -18.34
C SER A 338 -24.32 0.01 -18.48
N ALA A 339 -25.23 -0.01 -17.50
CA ALA A 339 -26.39 0.88 -17.46
C ALA A 339 -26.07 2.26 -16.84
N LEU A 340 -24.92 2.41 -16.19
CA LEU A 340 -24.50 3.68 -15.60
C LEU A 340 -24.16 4.69 -16.69
N LYS A 341 -24.64 5.93 -16.56
CA LYS A 341 -24.31 6.99 -17.50
C LYS A 341 -22.80 7.28 -17.48
N PRO A 342 -22.18 7.52 -18.67
CA PRO A 342 -20.73 7.75 -18.76
C PRO A 342 -20.20 8.90 -17.92
N GLU A 343 -20.99 9.94 -17.65
CA GLU A 343 -20.63 11.04 -16.77
C GLU A 343 -20.50 10.64 -15.30
N TYR A 344 -21.08 9.53 -14.88
CA TYR A 344 -21.02 9.03 -13.50
C TYR A 344 -19.87 8.02 -13.26
N LEU A 345 -19.13 7.63 -14.29
CA LEU A 345 -17.99 6.72 -14.13
C LEU A 345 -16.91 7.22 -13.14
N PRO A 346 -16.51 8.51 -13.14
CA PRO A 346 -15.58 9.00 -12.10
C PRO A 346 -16.15 8.89 -10.68
N TYR A 347 -17.47 9.03 -10.54
CA TYR A 347 -18.13 8.85 -9.23
C TYR A 347 -18.17 7.38 -8.80
N ALA A 348 -18.14 6.42 -9.73
CA ALA A 348 -17.99 5.02 -9.36
C ALA A 348 -16.65 4.73 -8.70
N SER A 349 -15.56 5.35 -9.18
CA SER A 349 -14.24 5.25 -8.54
C SER A 349 -14.20 5.97 -7.18
N LEU A 350 -14.85 7.13 -7.07
CA LEU A 350 -15.00 7.81 -5.79
C LEU A 350 -15.81 6.95 -4.81
N TYR A 351 -16.94 6.38 -5.24
CA TYR A 351 -17.77 5.51 -4.42
C TYR A 351 -17.01 4.27 -3.95
N ALA A 352 -16.19 3.70 -4.83
CA ALA A 352 -15.31 2.59 -4.46
C ALA A 352 -14.34 2.95 -3.33
N THR A 353 -13.82 4.18 -3.29
CA THR A 353 -12.96 4.62 -2.18
C THR A 353 -13.74 4.83 -0.88
N LEU A 354 -15.03 5.15 -0.96
CA LEU A 354 -15.85 5.46 0.20
C LEU A 354 -16.47 4.20 0.84
N LEU A 355 -16.76 3.18 0.05
CA LEU A 355 -17.48 2.00 0.51
C LEU A 355 -16.62 1.18 1.48
N GLY A 356 -17.13 0.97 2.69
CA GLY A 356 -16.40 0.34 3.81
C GLY A 356 -15.70 1.33 4.74
N GLU A 357 -15.56 2.61 4.33
CA GLU A 357 -14.88 3.66 5.08
C GLU A 357 -15.85 4.68 5.71
N ILE A 358 -17.09 4.72 5.24
CA ILE A 358 -18.15 5.61 5.73
C ILE A 358 -19.17 4.83 6.57
N SER A 359 -19.95 5.55 7.39
CA SER A 359 -20.98 4.94 8.24
C SER A 359 -22.05 4.21 7.43
N THR A 360 -22.63 3.18 8.06
CA THR A 360 -23.83 2.48 7.57
C THR A 360 -25.07 2.88 8.38
N ALA A 361 -26.18 2.24 8.09
CA ALA A 361 -27.38 2.40 8.92
C ALA A 361 -27.21 1.82 10.33
N LYS A 362 -26.33 0.83 10.51
CA LYS A 362 -26.15 0.09 11.78
C LYS A 362 -24.90 0.48 12.53
N HIS A 363 -23.82 0.86 11.81
CA HIS A 363 -22.53 1.13 12.41
C HIS A 363 -22.03 2.53 12.06
N SER A 364 -21.40 3.19 13.03
CA SER A 364 -20.56 4.36 12.74
C SER A 364 -19.34 3.92 11.91
N ALA A 365 -18.66 4.83 11.21
CA ALA A 365 -17.47 4.51 10.42
C ALA A 365 -16.39 3.81 11.28
N ALA A 366 -16.19 4.24 12.54
CA ALA A 366 -15.24 3.63 13.46
C ALA A 366 -15.66 2.20 13.89
N ASP A 367 -16.94 1.99 14.17
CA ASP A 367 -17.44 0.65 14.53
C ASP A 367 -17.41 -0.28 13.32
N LEU A 368 -17.73 0.23 12.12
CA LEU A 368 -17.68 -0.53 10.88
C LEU A 368 -16.27 -1.01 10.58
N ASP A 369 -15.27 -0.13 10.67
CA ASP A 369 -13.85 -0.48 10.50
C ASP A 369 -13.44 -1.62 11.44
N ALA A 370 -13.80 -1.51 12.72
CA ALA A 370 -13.49 -2.54 13.70
C ALA A 370 -14.20 -3.88 13.39
N GLU A 371 -15.46 -3.85 12.92
CA GLU A 371 -16.18 -5.06 12.50
C GLU A 371 -15.58 -5.68 11.24
N ILE A 372 -15.22 -4.87 10.23
CA ILE A 372 -14.53 -5.33 9.02
C ILE A 372 -13.22 -6.03 9.40
N LYS A 373 -12.37 -5.40 10.20
CA LYS A 373 -11.09 -5.97 10.63
C LYS A 373 -11.22 -7.21 11.52
N THR A 374 -12.32 -7.33 12.22
CA THR A 374 -12.59 -8.50 13.08
C THR A 374 -13.07 -9.70 12.28
N ASN A 375 -13.94 -9.49 11.30
CA ASN A 375 -14.64 -10.57 10.60
C ASN A 375 -14.06 -10.89 9.23
N LEU A 376 -13.37 -9.93 8.59
CA LEU A 376 -12.78 -10.07 7.27
C LEU A 376 -11.25 -10.00 7.36
N GLY A 377 -10.56 -10.79 6.57
CA GLY A 377 -9.12 -10.68 6.38
C GLY A 377 -8.76 -9.53 5.45
N SER A 378 -9.59 -9.28 4.43
CA SER A 378 -9.54 -8.09 3.60
C SER A 378 -10.93 -7.71 3.12
N PHE A 379 -11.13 -6.42 2.92
CA PHE A 379 -12.28 -5.85 2.21
C PHE A 379 -11.76 -4.79 1.26
N GLU A 380 -11.98 -4.96 -0.02
CA GLU A 380 -11.48 -4.08 -1.06
C GLU A 380 -12.57 -3.79 -2.08
N THR A 381 -12.67 -2.56 -2.51
CA THR A 381 -13.57 -2.11 -3.57
C THR A 381 -12.78 -1.45 -4.68
N SER A 382 -13.22 -1.64 -5.91
CA SER A 382 -12.58 -1.07 -7.09
C SER A 382 -13.52 -1.04 -8.27
N VAL A 383 -13.24 -0.20 -9.26
CA VAL A 383 -13.90 -0.24 -10.56
C VAL A 383 -12.92 -0.81 -11.58
N LYS A 384 -13.39 -1.71 -12.44
CA LYS A 384 -12.58 -2.38 -13.47
C LYS A 384 -13.32 -2.45 -14.78
N THR A 385 -12.60 -2.77 -15.84
CA THR A 385 -13.14 -3.06 -17.16
C THR A 385 -12.85 -4.51 -17.54
N PHE A 386 -13.82 -5.14 -18.18
CA PHE A 386 -13.65 -6.46 -18.79
C PHE A 386 -13.98 -6.37 -20.28
N THR A 387 -13.01 -6.68 -21.11
CA THR A 387 -13.16 -6.71 -22.58
C THR A 387 -13.40 -8.15 -23.03
N LYS A 388 -14.35 -8.35 -23.93
CA LYS A 388 -14.60 -9.69 -24.49
C LYS A 388 -13.45 -10.12 -25.39
N SER A 389 -13.02 -11.37 -25.24
CA SER A 389 -11.89 -11.92 -26.00
C SER A 389 -12.15 -12.00 -27.52
N ASP A 390 -13.41 -12.09 -27.93
CA ASP A 390 -13.86 -12.16 -29.32
C ASP A 390 -14.27 -10.80 -29.91
N ASN A 391 -14.39 -9.77 -29.07
CA ASN A 391 -14.78 -8.42 -29.50
C ASN A 391 -14.16 -7.35 -28.58
N ILE A 392 -13.05 -6.78 -29.03
CA ILE A 392 -12.29 -5.76 -28.30
C ILE A 392 -13.06 -4.45 -28.06
N ASP A 393 -14.13 -4.20 -28.81
CA ASP A 393 -14.98 -3.01 -28.62
C ASP A 393 -16.12 -3.27 -27.60
N SER A 394 -16.31 -4.52 -27.18
CA SER A 394 -17.29 -4.90 -26.17
C SER A 394 -16.65 -4.88 -24.78
N VAL A 395 -16.76 -3.75 -24.13
CA VAL A 395 -16.18 -3.49 -22.80
C VAL A 395 -17.29 -3.29 -21.78
N THR A 396 -17.19 -4.01 -20.66
CA THR A 396 -18.12 -3.90 -19.52
C THR A 396 -17.36 -3.25 -18.34
N PRO A 397 -17.74 -2.04 -17.90
CA PRO A 397 -17.29 -1.50 -16.63
C PRO A 397 -17.98 -2.24 -15.49
N VAL A 398 -17.24 -2.57 -14.44
CA VAL A 398 -17.70 -3.40 -13.34
C VAL A 398 -17.27 -2.82 -12.01
N PHE A 399 -18.19 -2.69 -11.08
CA PHE A 399 -17.86 -2.40 -9.68
C PHE A 399 -17.54 -3.72 -8.98
N CYS A 400 -16.36 -3.81 -8.40
CA CYS A 400 -15.88 -5.01 -7.73
C CYS A 400 -15.84 -4.79 -6.21
N VAL A 401 -16.46 -5.69 -5.46
CA VAL A 401 -16.27 -5.82 -4.01
C VAL A 401 -15.58 -7.15 -3.77
N ARG A 402 -14.45 -7.13 -3.06
CA ARG A 402 -13.63 -8.30 -2.78
C ARG A 402 -13.46 -8.46 -1.29
N SER A 403 -13.57 -9.68 -0.83
CA SER A 403 -13.32 -10.02 0.55
C SER A 403 -12.55 -11.34 0.67
N SER A 404 -11.65 -11.40 1.64
CA SER A 404 -11.04 -12.64 2.10
C SER A 404 -11.54 -12.94 3.51
N ILE A 405 -11.98 -14.16 3.75
CA ILE A 405 -12.73 -14.52 4.95
C ILE A 405 -12.23 -15.86 5.46
N ILE A 406 -11.92 -15.96 6.76
CA ILE A 406 -11.69 -17.28 7.37
C ILE A 406 -13.02 -18.01 7.42
N GLU A 407 -13.07 -19.26 6.94
CA GLU A 407 -14.32 -20.04 6.82
C GLU A 407 -15.17 -20.11 8.11
N SER A 408 -14.56 -19.97 9.31
CA SER A 408 -15.32 -19.96 10.57
C SER A 408 -16.20 -18.73 10.72
N ASN A 409 -15.83 -17.60 10.08
CA ASN A 409 -16.49 -16.31 10.24
C ASN A 409 -17.39 -15.96 9.05
N LEU A 410 -17.62 -16.92 8.14
CA LEU A 410 -18.26 -16.66 6.86
C LEU A 410 -19.67 -16.02 7.00
N ASP A 411 -20.49 -16.50 7.94
CA ASP A 411 -21.88 -16.03 8.13
C ASP A 411 -21.91 -14.55 8.55
N ASP A 412 -21.10 -14.20 9.57
CA ASP A 412 -21.01 -12.81 10.07
C ASP A 412 -20.39 -11.89 9.00
N ALA A 413 -19.37 -12.37 8.30
CA ALA A 413 -18.69 -11.64 7.25
C ALA A 413 -19.61 -11.34 6.06
N LEU A 414 -20.40 -12.30 5.60
CA LEU A 414 -21.37 -12.09 4.51
C LEU A 414 -22.46 -11.08 4.89
N THR A 415 -22.94 -11.16 6.14
CA THR A 415 -23.91 -10.19 6.67
C THR A 415 -23.31 -8.77 6.68
N LEU A 416 -22.06 -8.65 7.09
CA LEU A 416 -21.36 -7.36 7.13
C LEU A 416 -21.09 -6.79 5.72
N VAL A 417 -20.68 -7.64 4.77
CA VAL A 417 -20.49 -7.23 3.36
C VAL A 417 -21.80 -6.74 2.75
N GLY A 418 -22.90 -7.45 3.00
CA GLY A 418 -24.25 -7.02 2.58
C GLY A 418 -24.63 -5.67 3.17
N GLU A 419 -24.41 -5.46 4.48
CA GLU A 419 -24.66 -4.17 5.12
C GLU A 419 -23.85 -3.03 4.48
N VAL A 420 -22.56 -3.26 4.21
CA VAL A 420 -21.69 -2.25 3.58
C VAL A 420 -22.22 -1.87 2.19
N ILE A 421 -22.66 -2.85 1.40
CA ILE A 421 -23.17 -2.59 0.03
C ILE A 421 -24.52 -1.86 0.08
N ASP A 422 -25.44 -2.28 0.94
CA ASP A 422 -26.84 -1.85 0.88
C ASP A 422 -27.15 -0.65 1.79
N GLU A 423 -26.41 -0.49 2.89
CA GLU A 423 -26.81 0.41 3.98
C GLU A 423 -25.80 1.55 4.23
N SER A 424 -24.77 1.73 3.37
CA SER A 424 -23.80 2.82 3.49
C SER A 424 -24.47 4.18 3.34
N ARG A 425 -24.10 5.16 4.18
CA ARG A 425 -24.69 6.49 4.24
C ARG A 425 -23.78 7.54 3.62
N LEU A 426 -24.31 8.29 2.65
CA LEU A 426 -23.60 9.36 1.97
C LEU A 426 -23.70 10.67 2.76
N GLU A 427 -22.99 10.73 3.89
CA GLU A 427 -22.98 11.92 4.75
C GLU A 427 -21.90 12.91 4.31
N LYS A 428 -22.28 14.18 4.10
CA LYS A 428 -21.39 15.24 3.60
C LYS A 428 -20.07 15.32 4.37
N ASN A 429 -20.16 15.32 5.70
CA ASN A 429 -18.99 15.50 6.56
C ASN A 429 -18.01 14.31 6.53
N GLU A 430 -18.50 13.12 6.22
CA GLU A 430 -17.65 11.94 6.05
C GLU A 430 -16.94 11.99 4.70
N ILE A 431 -17.69 12.20 3.61
CA ILE A 431 -17.13 12.26 2.25
C ILE A 431 -16.10 13.38 2.09
N ALA A 432 -16.36 14.55 2.71
CA ALA A 432 -15.46 15.70 2.65
C ALA A 432 -14.01 15.39 3.12
N LYS A 433 -13.83 14.40 3.99
CA LYS A 433 -12.50 14.01 4.50
C LYS A 433 -11.67 13.29 3.42
N PHE A 434 -12.32 12.51 2.53
CA PHE A 434 -11.64 11.68 1.54
C PHE A 434 -11.18 12.45 0.31
N ILE A 435 -11.94 13.43 -0.15
CA ILE A 435 -11.66 14.13 -1.41
C ILE A 435 -10.26 14.76 -1.46
N PRO A 436 -9.80 15.51 -0.43
CA PRO A 436 -8.43 16.03 -0.39
C PRO A 436 -7.36 14.91 -0.31
N GLN A 437 -7.64 13.82 0.38
CA GLN A 437 -6.73 12.67 0.50
C GLN A 437 -6.55 12.00 -0.86
N ILE A 438 -7.65 11.67 -1.54
CA ILE A 438 -7.62 11.09 -2.90
C ILE A 438 -6.85 11.99 -3.86
N LYS A 439 -7.07 13.32 -3.82
CA LYS A 439 -6.32 14.26 -4.65
C LYS A 439 -4.82 14.17 -4.41
N ASN A 440 -4.39 14.14 -3.14
CA ASN A 440 -2.97 14.08 -2.77
C ASN A 440 -2.33 12.75 -3.19
N ASP A 441 -3.04 11.64 -3.01
CA ASP A 441 -2.58 10.31 -3.40
C ASP A 441 -2.43 10.19 -4.92
N LEU A 442 -3.41 10.69 -5.68
CA LEU A 442 -3.34 10.74 -7.14
C LEU A 442 -2.19 11.63 -7.62
N GLN A 443 -1.98 12.79 -7.01
CA GLN A 443 -0.88 13.69 -7.36
C GLN A 443 0.47 13.02 -7.11
N THR A 444 0.64 12.34 -6.00
CA THR A 444 1.83 11.56 -5.68
C THR A 444 2.02 10.42 -6.67
N SER A 445 0.97 9.67 -6.98
CA SER A 445 1.00 8.55 -7.94
C SER A 445 1.39 9.00 -9.35
N ILE A 446 0.88 10.15 -9.80
CA ILE A 446 1.24 10.73 -11.12
C ILE A 446 2.73 11.07 -11.19
N ILE A 447 3.32 11.59 -10.10
CA ILE A 447 4.75 11.90 -10.04
C ILE A 447 5.59 10.63 -10.14
N TRP A 448 5.20 9.56 -9.44
CA TRP A 448 5.95 8.30 -9.40
C TRP A 448 5.73 7.40 -10.63
N SER A 449 4.58 7.48 -11.26
CA SER A 449 4.13 6.58 -12.34
C SER A 449 3.66 7.35 -13.57
N GLY A 450 4.29 8.46 -13.89
CA GLY A 450 3.89 9.34 -15.00
C GLY A 450 3.86 8.65 -16.37
N ASP A 451 4.73 7.66 -16.59
CA ASP A 451 4.75 6.80 -17.77
C ASP A 451 3.47 5.97 -17.91
N SER A 452 2.97 5.42 -16.80
CA SER A 452 1.73 4.64 -16.76
C SER A 452 0.52 5.53 -17.08
N TYR A 453 0.43 6.72 -16.46
CA TYR A 453 -0.62 7.69 -16.77
C TYR A 453 -0.57 8.18 -18.23
N ALA A 454 0.64 8.42 -18.77
CA ALA A 454 0.81 8.80 -20.17
C ALA A 454 0.37 7.66 -21.10
N SER A 455 0.75 6.42 -20.80
CA SER A 455 0.35 5.23 -21.56
C SER A 455 -1.16 5.02 -21.56
N LEU A 456 -1.80 5.15 -20.40
CA LEU A 456 -3.25 5.06 -20.27
C LEU A 456 -3.95 6.17 -21.05
N ARG A 457 -3.42 7.41 -21.00
CA ARG A 457 -3.94 8.52 -21.79
C ARG A 457 -3.86 8.25 -23.30
N VAL A 458 -2.75 7.69 -23.79
CA VAL A 458 -2.62 7.28 -25.18
C VAL A 458 -3.60 6.16 -25.54
N ALA A 459 -3.73 5.14 -24.68
CA ALA A 459 -4.66 4.04 -24.86
C ALA A 459 -6.11 4.53 -24.98
N SER A 460 -6.47 5.60 -24.26
CA SER A 460 -7.82 6.18 -24.31
C SER A 460 -8.23 6.75 -25.67
N TYR A 461 -7.26 7.05 -26.54
CA TYR A 461 -7.54 7.48 -27.92
C TYR A 461 -7.64 6.31 -28.90
N CYS A 462 -7.22 5.11 -28.50
CA CYS A 462 -7.07 3.96 -29.37
C CYS A 462 -8.04 2.82 -29.06
N SER A 463 -8.63 2.78 -27.84
CA SER A 463 -9.51 1.68 -27.41
C SER A 463 -10.68 2.16 -26.54
N VAL A 464 -11.77 1.43 -26.59
CA VAL A 464 -12.94 1.66 -25.74
C VAL A 464 -12.56 1.41 -24.27
N GLU A 465 -11.82 0.34 -24.00
CA GLU A 465 -11.33 0.03 -22.65
C GLU A 465 -10.48 1.16 -22.07
N GLY A 466 -9.49 1.64 -22.83
CA GLY A 466 -8.66 2.76 -22.41
C GLY A 466 -9.47 4.03 -22.14
N ALA A 467 -10.55 4.27 -22.90
CA ALA A 467 -11.43 5.42 -22.66
C ALA A 467 -12.22 5.32 -21.35
N TYR A 468 -12.62 4.11 -20.95
CA TYR A 468 -13.22 3.86 -19.62
C TYR A 468 -12.19 4.04 -18.51
N GLN A 469 -11.04 3.37 -18.61
CA GLN A 469 -9.99 3.41 -17.59
C GLN A 469 -9.47 4.82 -17.35
N GLU A 470 -9.27 5.61 -18.41
CA GLU A 470 -8.83 7.01 -18.30
C GLU A 470 -9.79 7.87 -17.47
N ARG A 471 -11.10 7.60 -17.54
CA ARG A 471 -12.12 8.31 -16.77
C ARG A 471 -12.19 7.85 -15.31
N MET A 472 -11.85 6.60 -15.04
CA MET A 472 -12.00 5.97 -13.72
C MET A 472 -10.71 6.02 -12.89
N GLU A 473 -9.54 5.98 -13.53
CA GLU A 473 -8.25 5.88 -12.82
C GLU A 473 -7.12 6.70 -13.47
N GLY A 474 -7.34 7.28 -14.66
CA GLY A 474 -6.34 8.05 -15.39
C GLY A 474 -6.22 9.51 -14.96
N ILE A 475 -5.51 10.31 -15.77
CA ILE A 475 -5.30 11.74 -15.51
C ILE A 475 -6.61 12.53 -15.51
N SER A 476 -7.64 12.06 -16.27
CA SER A 476 -8.97 12.66 -16.27
C SER A 476 -9.66 12.51 -14.91
N TYR A 477 -9.45 11.38 -14.23
CA TYR A 477 -9.95 11.18 -12.88
C TYR A 477 -9.29 12.13 -11.87
N TYR A 478 -7.98 12.33 -11.99
CA TYR A 478 -7.28 13.31 -11.15
C TYR A 478 -7.86 14.73 -11.33
N PHE A 479 -8.09 15.17 -12.57
CA PHE A 479 -8.69 16.49 -12.80
C PHE A 479 -10.12 16.60 -12.27
N PHE A 480 -10.90 15.52 -12.39
CA PHE A 480 -12.22 15.45 -11.78
C PHE A 480 -12.15 15.62 -10.25
N ILE A 481 -11.29 14.89 -9.56
CA ILE A 481 -11.13 15.00 -8.10
C ILE A 481 -10.59 16.38 -7.70
N LYS A 482 -9.65 16.94 -8.46
CA LYS A 482 -9.11 18.29 -8.23
C LYS A 482 -10.22 19.35 -8.31
N GLU A 483 -11.03 19.29 -9.34
CA GLU A 483 -12.19 20.21 -9.49
C GLU A 483 -13.21 19.99 -8.37
N LEU A 484 -13.46 18.74 -8.01
CA LEU A 484 -14.39 18.39 -6.93
C LEU A 484 -13.96 18.97 -5.58
N CYS A 485 -12.65 19.02 -5.28
CA CYS A 485 -12.13 19.66 -4.06
C CYS A 485 -12.58 21.13 -3.94
N ASP A 486 -12.60 21.85 -5.07
CA ASP A 486 -12.92 23.29 -5.07
C ASP A 486 -14.44 23.55 -4.97
N ARG A 487 -15.29 22.65 -5.44
CA ARG A 487 -16.74 22.84 -5.55
C ARG A 487 -17.60 21.99 -4.60
N PHE A 488 -17.02 21.01 -3.90
CA PHE A 488 -17.75 20.01 -3.12
C PHE A 488 -18.78 20.59 -2.16
N ASP A 489 -18.40 21.63 -1.43
CA ASP A 489 -19.29 22.24 -0.44
C ASP A 489 -20.56 22.88 -1.04
N LYS A 490 -20.45 23.36 -2.28
CA LYS A 490 -21.57 24.02 -2.99
C LYS A 490 -22.43 23.01 -3.73
N ASP A 491 -21.81 21.97 -4.29
CA ASP A 491 -22.41 21.05 -5.23
C ASP A 491 -22.69 19.68 -4.61
N PHE A 492 -22.69 19.58 -3.28
CA PHE A 492 -22.84 18.30 -2.56
C PHE A 492 -24.08 17.51 -2.99
N ASP A 493 -25.22 18.16 -3.21
CA ASP A 493 -26.45 17.47 -3.61
C ASP A 493 -26.31 16.81 -5.00
N GLU A 494 -25.59 17.45 -5.93
CA GLU A 494 -25.25 16.86 -7.24
C GLU A 494 -24.33 15.66 -7.08
N VAL A 495 -23.28 15.80 -6.26
CA VAL A 495 -22.33 14.72 -5.95
C VAL A 495 -23.05 13.53 -5.32
N LYS A 496 -23.91 13.80 -4.33
CA LYS A 496 -24.71 12.78 -3.67
C LYS A 496 -25.61 12.05 -4.66
N THR A 497 -26.31 12.76 -5.53
CA THR A 497 -27.16 12.16 -6.57
C THR A 497 -26.36 11.26 -7.51
N ALA A 498 -25.14 11.65 -7.87
CA ALA A 498 -24.28 10.84 -8.73
C ALA A 498 -23.77 9.58 -8.01
N LEU A 499 -23.43 9.67 -6.73
CA LEU A 499 -23.04 8.53 -5.90
C LEU A 499 -24.23 7.57 -5.66
N GLU A 500 -25.42 8.09 -5.41
CA GLU A 500 -26.66 7.32 -5.30
C GLU A 500 -26.94 6.54 -6.60
N ALA A 501 -26.76 7.19 -7.77
CA ALA A 501 -26.91 6.52 -9.05
C ALA A 501 -25.90 5.38 -9.27
N VAL A 502 -24.71 5.44 -8.68
CA VAL A 502 -23.76 4.32 -8.66
C VAL A 502 -24.27 3.23 -7.71
N ALA A 503 -24.66 3.58 -6.49
CA ALA A 503 -25.18 2.64 -5.50
C ALA A 503 -26.39 1.84 -6.04
N GLU A 504 -27.29 2.49 -6.79
CA GLU A 504 -28.43 1.86 -7.44
C GLU A 504 -28.06 0.78 -8.48
N GLN A 505 -26.80 0.77 -8.96
CA GLN A 505 -26.30 -0.31 -9.83
C GLN A 505 -25.78 -1.52 -9.05
N LEU A 506 -25.57 -1.41 -7.74
CA LEU A 506 -25.07 -2.53 -6.93
C LEU A 506 -26.25 -3.40 -6.48
N THR A 507 -26.88 -4.05 -7.43
CA THR A 507 -28.06 -4.87 -7.19
C THR A 507 -27.80 -6.33 -7.51
N PHE A 508 -28.60 -7.21 -6.92
CA PHE A 508 -28.51 -8.64 -7.21
C PHE A 508 -28.72 -8.95 -8.70
N ASP A 509 -29.51 -8.13 -9.41
CA ASP A 509 -29.78 -8.32 -10.83
C ASP A 509 -28.57 -8.11 -11.74
N ASN A 510 -27.62 -7.28 -11.31
CA ASN A 510 -26.39 -6.96 -12.05
C ASN A 510 -25.17 -7.77 -11.58
N LEU A 511 -25.36 -8.76 -10.70
CA LEU A 511 -24.30 -9.42 -9.95
C LEU A 511 -23.80 -10.70 -10.60
N THR A 512 -22.50 -10.84 -10.72
CA THR A 512 -21.78 -12.11 -10.87
C THR A 512 -20.95 -12.35 -9.62
N ILE A 513 -20.98 -13.55 -9.04
CA ILE A 513 -20.26 -13.90 -7.83
C ILE A 513 -19.07 -14.79 -8.19
N GLY A 514 -17.88 -14.49 -7.65
CA GLY A 514 -16.71 -15.35 -7.77
C GLY A 514 -16.31 -15.88 -6.40
N ILE A 515 -16.09 -17.19 -6.27
CA ILE A 515 -15.61 -17.81 -5.04
C ILE A 515 -14.38 -18.65 -5.36
N THR A 516 -13.30 -18.40 -4.62
CA THR A 516 -12.11 -19.26 -4.63
C THR A 516 -11.89 -19.77 -3.21
N GLY A 517 -11.83 -21.09 -3.06
CA GLY A 517 -11.66 -21.73 -1.76
C GLY A 517 -11.87 -23.23 -1.82
N GLU A 518 -11.78 -23.87 -0.67
CA GLU A 518 -12.07 -25.29 -0.54
C GLU A 518 -13.59 -25.54 -0.68
N GLN A 519 -13.99 -26.79 -0.97
CA GLN A 519 -15.40 -27.15 -1.13
C GLN A 519 -16.25 -26.73 0.11
N SER A 520 -15.67 -26.82 1.32
CA SER A 520 -16.33 -26.39 2.54
C SER A 520 -16.71 -24.92 2.58
N ALA A 521 -15.95 -24.05 1.90
CA ALA A 521 -16.25 -22.63 1.78
C ALA A 521 -17.48 -22.41 0.88
N LEU A 522 -17.55 -23.09 -0.26
CA LEU A 522 -18.71 -23.04 -1.14
C LEU A 522 -19.99 -23.55 -0.43
N ASP A 523 -19.90 -24.73 0.23
CA ASP A 523 -21.03 -25.33 0.93
C ASP A 523 -21.59 -24.42 2.04
N LYS A 524 -20.72 -23.64 2.70
CA LYS A 524 -21.14 -22.64 3.70
C LYS A 524 -21.75 -21.43 3.04
N PHE A 525 -21.12 -20.91 1.99
CA PHE A 525 -21.65 -19.77 1.24
C PHE A 525 -23.06 -20.03 0.74
N GLU A 526 -23.31 -21.19 0.12
CA GLU A 526 -24.63 -21.56 -0.40
C GLU A 526 -25.71 -21.67 0.70
N LYS A 527 -25.30 -21.94 1.93
CA LYS A 527 -26.21 -22.02 3.10
C LYS A 527 -26.45 -20.68 3.77
N ALA A 528 -25.43 -19.85 3.83
CA ALA A 528 -25.43 -18.63 4.63
C ALA A 528 -25.93 -17.41 3.86
N ALA A 529 -25.81 -17.40 2.54
CA ALA A 529 -26.05 -16.19 1.75
C ALA A 529 -27.54 -16.01 1.40
N PRO A 530 -28.25 -15.16 2.10
CA PRO A 530 -29.39 -14.45 1.60
C PRO A 530 -28.87 -13.15 0.98
N LEU A 531 -28.40 -13.17 -0.24
CA LEU A 531 -28.31 -11.96 -1.05
C LEU A 531 -29.57 -11.81 -1.85
#